data_c49c3a971dccb39219407749de368f23
#
_entry.id   c49c3a971dccb39219407749de368f23
#
_cell.length_a   1.000
_cell.length_b   1.000
_cell.length_c   1.000
_cell.angle_alpha   90.00
_cell.angle_beta   90.00
_cell.angle_gamma   90.00
#
_symmetry.space_group_name_H-M   'P 1'
#
loop_
_entity.id
_entity.type
_entity.pdbx_description
1 polymer ?
#
loop_
_entity_poly.entity_id
_entity_poly.type
_entity_poly.pdbx_seq_one_letter_code
_entity_poly.pdbx_strand_id
1 'polypeptide(L)'
;FTKELKALVIEYGLDQNISFVGNRKDIKEIMSISKIVFSLSKEPEAFGRISLESLSLGIPVIAYSHGGVKEQLIKLLPKGLIEVGKINDVVNLALRWVAKPPKIKKNNFFTLEKMLKNTLNVYKKEIEKK
;
A
#
# COMPACT_ATOMS: atom_id res chain seq x y z
N PHE A 1 -6.21 14.35 15.90
CA PHE A 1 -5.29 13.86 14.86
C PHE A 1 -5.34 14.71 13.58
N THR A 2 -6.47 14.83 12.86
CA THR A 2 -6.55 15.61 11.60
C THR A 2 -6.29 17.10 11.80
N LYS A 3 -6.75 17.68 12.89
CA LYS A 3 -6.49 19.10 13.21
C LYS A 3 -5.00 19.36 13.50
N GLU A 4 -4.35 18.47 14.21
CA GLU A 4 -2.91 18.52 14.49
C GLU A 4 -2.07 18.43 13.22
N LEU A 5 -2.42 17.50 12.31
CA LEU A 5 -1.74 17.39 11.03
C LEU A 5 -1.90 18.65 10.17
N LYS A 6 -3.08 19.26 10.14
CA LYS A 6 -3.30 20.52 9.44
C LYS A 6 -2.47 21.66 10.03
N ALA A 7 -2.35 21.72 11.37
CA ALA A 7 -1.51 22.71 12.02
C ALA A 7 -0.03 22.54 11.64
N LEU A 8 0.49 21.30 11.63
CA LEU A 8 1.85 21.00 11.19
C LEU A 8 2.09 21.38 9.72
N VAL A 9 1.13 21.13 8.85
CA VAL A 9 1.24 21.51 7.42
C VAL A 9 1.42 23.02 7.28
N ILE A 10 0.66 23.81 8.03
CA ILE A 10 0.79 25.27 8.03
C ILE A 10 2.12 25.70 8.65
N GLU A 11 2.51 25.12 9.79
CA GLU A 11 3.77 25.42 10.48
C GLU A 11 4.99 25.21 9.57
N TYR A 12 4.97 24.15 8.75
CA TYR A 12 6.03 23.86 7.77
C TYR A 12 5.86 24.55 6.42
N GLY A 13 4.85 25.41 6.24
CA GLY A 13 4.60 26.13 4.98
C GLY A 13 4.25 25.20 3.80
N LEU A 14 3.60 24.07 4.08
CA LEU A 14 3.27 23.03 3.08
C LEU A 14 1.80 23.06 2.63
N ASP A 15 1.04 24.08 3.00
CA ASP A 15 -0.40 24.23 2.73
C ASP A 15 -0.72 24.23 1.22
N GLN A 16 0.20 24.72 0.39
CA GLN A 16 0.08 24.68 -1.07
C GLN A 16 0.49 23.32 -1.70
N ASN A 17 1.12 22.45 -0.92
CA ASN A 17 1.65 21.16 -1.41
C ASN A 17 0.87 19.96 -0.89
N ILE A 18 0.12 20.09 0.22
CA ILE A 18 -0.60 19.01 0.88
C ILE A 18 -2.10 19.32 0.89
N SER A 19 -2.88 18.39 0.36
CA SER A 19 -4.34 18.47 0.36
C SER A 19 -4.96 17.33 1.17
N PHE A 20 -5.86 17.69 2.09
CA PHE A 20 -6.64 16.71 2.86
C PHE A 20 -7.99 16.49 2.17
N VAL A 21 -8.10 15.40 1.43
CA VAL A 21 -9.27 15.12 0.59
C VAL A 21 -10.45 14.46 1.33
N GLY A 22 -10.28 14.14 2.61
CA GLY A 22 -11.31 13.53 3.43
C GLY A 22 -11.73 12.13 2.98
N ASN A 23 -12.96 11.74 3.35
CA ASN A 23 -13.52 10.45 2.92
C ASN A 23 -14.10 10.58 1.52
N ARG A 24 -13.65 9.72 0.59
CA ARG A 24 -14.02 9.77 -0.83
C ARG A 24 -14.51 8.41 -1.32
N LYS A 25 -15.42 8.44 -2.29
CA LYS A 25 -15.92 7.24 -2.98
C LYS A 25 -15.10 6.92 -4.24
N ASP A 26 -14.39 7.89 -4.79
CA ASP A 26 -13.57 7.83 -6.01
C ASP A 26 -12.08 7.61 -5.71
N ILE A 27 -11.78 6.75 -4.74
CA ILE A 27 -10.41 6.50 -4.28
C ILE A 27 -9.56 5.82 -5.38
N LYS A 28 -10.17 5.01 -6.24
CA LYS A 28 -9.49 4.34 -7.35
C LYS A 28 -9.01 5.34 -8.39
N GLU A 29 -9.85 6.33 -8.70
CA GLU A 29 -9.53 7.41 -9.60
C GLU A 29 -8.37 8.25 -9.07
N ILE A 30 -8.39 8.60 -7.79
CA ILE A 30 -7.30 9.31 -7.14
C ILE A 30 -6.00 8.49 -7.17
N MET A 31 -6.07 7.20 -6.86
CA MET A 31 -4.90 6.32 -6.97
C MET A 31 -4.37 6.26 -8.39
N SER A 32 -5.25 6.16 -9.40
CA SER A 32 -4.85 6.02 -10.81
C SER A 32 -4.04 7.21 -11.34
N ILE A 33 -4.24 8.40 -10.81
CA ILE A 33 -3.48 9.60 -11.17
C ILE A 33 -2.26 9.84 -10.27
N SER A 34 -2.07 9.03 -9.26
CA SER A 34 -0.95 9.14 -8.33
C SER A 34 0.33 8.57 -8.95
N LYS A 35 1.47 9.17 -8.67
CA LYS A 35 2.77 8.61 -9.05
C LYS A 35 3.24 7.53 -8.07
N ILE A 36 2.90 7.66 -6.79
CA ILE A 36 3.29 6.76 -5.72
C ILE A 36 2.17 6.76 -4.67
N VAL A 37 1.90 5.61 -4.09
CA VAL A 37 1.06 5.45 -2.89
C VAL A 37 1.94 5.02 -1.72
N PHE A 38 1.70 5.59 -0.55
CA PHE A 38 2.44 5.27 0.68
C PHE A 38 1.56 4.46 1.64
N SER A 39 2.15 3.41 2.22
CA SER A 39 1.56 2.64 3.33
C SER A 39 2.58 2.58 4.48
N LEU A 40 2.60 3.65 5.30
CA LEU A 40 3.62 3.90 6.33
C LEU A 40 3.03 3.84 7.75
N SER A 41 1.98 3.04 7.95
CA SER A 41 1.46 2.78 9.29
C SER A 41 2.56 2.14 10.16
N LYS A 42 2.69 2.58 11.40
CA LYS A 42 3.58 1.94 12.38
C LYS A 42 3.02 0.61 12.88
N GLU A 43 1.69 0.49 12.89
CA GLU A 43 1.01 -0.75 13.24
C GLU A 43 0.80 -1.61 11.99
N PRO A 44 1.02 -2.93 12.08
CA PRO A 44 0.86 -3.82 10.95
C PRO A 44 -0.60 -3.97 10.54
N GLU A 45 -0.90 -3.78 9.26
CA GLU A 45 -2.21 -4.09 8.69
C GLU A 45 -2.36 -5.59 8.44
N ALA A 46 -3.56 -6.12 8.67
CA ALA A 46 -3.85 -7.54 8.43
C ALA A 46 -3.68 -7.93 6.95
N PHE A 47 -4.15 -7.10 6.02
CA PHE A 47 -4.07 -7.40 4.58
C PHE A 47 -3.47 -6.27 3.73
N GLY A 48 -3.86 -4.99 3.94
CA GLY A 48 -3.38 -3.86 3.15
C GLY A 48 -4.12 -3.70 1.81
N ARG A 49 -5.44 -3.50 1.86
CA ARG A 49 -6.29 -3.37 0.66
C ARG A 49 -5.83 -2.25 -0.27
N ILE A 50 -5.51 -1.08 0.28
CA ILE A 50 -5.06 0.09 -0.48
C ILE A 50 -3.79 -0.22 -1.27
N SER A 51 -2.84 -0.92 -0.65
CA SER A 51 -1.59 -1.31 -1.30
C SER A 51 -1.84 -2.26 -2.47
N LEU A 52 -2.70 -3.26 -2.29
CA LEU A 52 -3.02 -4.21 -3.35
C LEU A 52 -3.80 -3.56 -4.51
N GLU A 53 -4.77 -2.71 -4.20
CA GLU A 53 -5.54 -1.96 -5.20
C GLU A 53 -4.62 -1.04 -6.02
N SER A 54 -3.71 -0.31 -5.35
CA SER A 54 -2.71 0.53 -6.01
C SER A 54 -1.81 -0.25 -6.97
N LEU A 55 -1.22 -1.35 -6.49
CA LEU A 55 -0.37 -2.23 -7.30
C LEU A 55 -1.13 -2.83 -8.48
N SER A 56 -2.41 -3.14 -8.31
CA SER A 56 -3.28 -3.66 -9.38
C SER A 56 -3.59 -2.62 -10.45
N LEU A 57 -3.61 -1.34 -10.09
CA LEU A 57 -3.72 -0.21 -11.01
C LEU A 57 -2.39 0.16 -11.70
N GLY A 58 -1.31 -0.53 -11.36
CA GLY A 58 0.03 -0.23 -11.88
C GLY A 58 0.71 0.94 -11.18
N ILE A 59 0.21 1.37 -10.03
CA ILE A 59 0.79 2.46 -9.24
C ILE A 59 1.71 1.89 -8.17
N PRO A 60 2.97 2.33 -8.09
CA PRO A 60 3.94 1.80 -7.13
C PRO A 60 3.59 2.19 -5.70
N VAL A 61 3.88 1.27 -4.79
CA VAL A 61 3.68 1.44 -3.34
C VAL A 61 5.03 1.42 -2.63
N ILE A 62 5.25 2.41 -1.77
CA ILE A 62 6.32 2.39 -0.78
C ILE A 62 5.69 2.11 0.58
N ALA A 63 6.13 1.08 1.25
CA ALA A 63 5.51 0.61 2.48
C ALA A 63 6.53 0.15 3.52
N TYR A 64 6.14 0.24 4.79
CA TYR A 64 6.92 -0.40 5.84
C TYR A 64 6.82 -1.92 5.77
N SER A 65 7.95 -2.58 6.05
CA SER A 65 8.14 -4.03 5.87
C SER A 65 7.56 -4.84 7.02
N HIS A 66 6.23 -4.81 7.18
CA HIS A 66 5.49 -5.62 8.15
C HIS A 66 4.04 -5.88 7.71
N GLY A 67 3.35 -6.79 8.40
CA GLY A 67 1.94 -7.14 8.14
C GLY A 67 1.66 -7.67 6.74
N GLY A 68 0.41 -7.66 6.33
CA GLY A 68 -0.05 -8.15 5.02
C GLY A 68 0.50 -7.36 3.84
N VAL A 69 0.80 -6.09 4.01
CA VAL A 69 1.44 -5.26 2.98
C VAL A 69 2.82 -5.80 2.59
N LYS A 70 3.61 -6.25 3.58
CA LYS A 70 4.90 -6.92 3.31
C LYS A 70 4.74 -8.16 2.44
N GLU A 71 3.75 -9.01 2.74
CA GLU A 71 3.48 -10.23 1.97
C GLU A 71 3.14 -9.92 0.50
N GLN A 72 2.35 -8.87 0.28
CA GLN A 72 2.00 -8.41 -1.07
C GLN A 72 3.22 -7.88 -1.83
N LEU A 73 3.98 -6.97 -1.20
CA LEU A 73 5.12 -6.33 -1.87
C LEU A 73 6.25 -7.33 -2.14
N ILE A 74 6.52 -8.29 -1.28
CA ILE A 74 7.49 -9.36 -1.57
C ILE A 74 7.20 -10.03 -2.91
N LYS A 75 5.93 -10.21 -3.26
CA LYS A 75 5.52 -10.86 -4.51
C LYS A 75 5.49 -9.90 -5.71
N LEU A 76 4.98 -8.68 -5.50
CA LEU A 76 4.62 -7.75 -6.58
C LEU A 76 5.67 -6.65 -6.80
N LEU A 77 6.24 -6.09 -5.73
CA LEU A 77 7.18 -4.96 -5.77
C LEU A 77 8.15 -4.97 -4.57
N PRO A 78 9.06 -5.94 -4.46
CA PRO A 78 9.95 -6.05 -3.28
C PRO A 78 10.76 -4.79 -2.97
N LYS A 79 11.13 -4.02 -4.01
CA LYS A 79 11.90 -2.78 -3.88
C LYS A 79 11.14 -1.65 -3.17
N GLY A 80 9.82 -1.80 -2.97
CA GLY A 80 8.98 -0.84 -2.26
C GLY A 80 8.98 -1.02 -0.74
N LEU A 81 9.60 -2.07 -0.23
CA LEU A 81 9.67 -2.35 1.20
C LEU A 81 10.80 -1.57 1.87
N ILE A 82 10.45 -0.86 2.93
CA ILE A 82 11.36 -0.09 3.78
C ILE A 82 11.21 -0.58 5.22
N GLU A 83 12.27 -0.61 5.95
CA GLU A 83 12.26 -0.90 7.39
C GLU A 83 11.45 0.17 8.14
N VAL A 84 10.69 -0.26 9.15
CA VAL A 84 9.84 0.64 9.95
C VAL A 84 10.68 1.76 10.56
N GLY A 85 10.24 3.00 10.38
CA GLY A 85 10.89 4.19 10.92
C GLY A 85 12.05 4.75 10.08
N LYS A 86 12.49 4.09 9.02
CA LYS A 86 13.54 4.58 8.11
C LYS A 86 13.00 5.62 7.12
N ILE A 87 12.56 6.78 7.64
CA ILE A 87 11.90 7.81 6.82
C ILE A 87 12.79 8.38 5.72
N ASN A 88 14.09 8.50 5.96
CA ASN A 88 15.03 8.96 4.94
C ASN A 88 15.10 8.01 3.74
N ASP A 89 14.99 6.71 3.97
CA ASP A 89 14.95 5.72 2.90
C ASP A 89 13.63 5.82 2.10
N VAL A 90 12.51 6.11 2.78
CA VAL A 90 11.22 6.40 2.12
C VAL A 90 11.36 7.60 1.19
N VAL A 91 11.90 8.71 1.67
CA VAL A 91 12.10 9.94 0.89
C VAL A 91 13.01 9.69 -0.32
N ASN A 92 14.15 9.07 -0.10
CA ASN A 92 15.13 8.77 -1.16
C ASN A 92 14.53 7.84 -2.24
N LEU A 93 13.75 6.85 -1.82
CA LEU A 93 13.07 5.95 -2.75
C LEU A 93 11.98 6.67 -3.54
N ALA A 94 11.18 7.50 -2.87
CA ALA A 94 10.12 8.29 -3.50
C ALA A 94 10.67 9.22 -4.57
N LEU A 95 11.73 9.98 -4.27
CA LEU A 95 12.37 10.88 -5.24
C LEU A 95 12.88 10.12 -6.46
N ARG A 96 13.51 8.97 -6.28
CA ARG A 96 13.94 8.10 -7.39
C ARG A 96 12.76 7.63 -8.24
N TRP A 97 11.65 7.23 -7.63
CA TRP A 97 10.50 6.68 -8.35
C TRP A 97 9.63 7.73 -9.02
N VAL A 98 9.62 8.96 -8.51
CA VAL A 98 8.99 10.10 -9.22
C VAL A 98 9.71 10.36 -10.55
N ALA A 99 11.05 10.25 -10.58
CA ALA A 99 11.85 10.42 -11.79
C ALA A 99 11.79 9.19 -12.71
N LYS A 100 11.85 7.98 -12.12
CA LYS A 100 11.86 6.72 -12.88
C LYS A 100 11.05 5.67 -12.13
N PRO A 101 9.76 5.52 -12.46
CA PRO A 101 8.88 4.57 -11.81
C PRO A 101 9.33 3.12 -12.04
N PRO A 102 9.18 2.24 -11.03
CA PRO A 102 9.56 0.84 -11.15
C PRO A 102 8.54 0.06 -11.99
N LYS A 103 8.97 -1.06 -12.56
CA LYS A 103 8.06 -2.06 -13.11
C LYS A 103 7.40 -2.84 -11.98
N ILE A 104 6.08 -2.96 -12.01
CA ILE A 104 5.27 -3.74 -11.08
C ILE A 104 4.94 -5.09 -11.73
N LYS A 105 5.06 -6.17 -10.97
CA LYS A 105 4.67 -7.49 -11.43
C LYS A 105 3.15 -7.59 -11.48
N LYS A 106 2.62 -8.29 -12.50
CA LYS A 106 1.18 -8.56 -12.59
C LYS A 106 0.71 -9.33 -11.35
N ASN A 107 -0.40 -8.90 -10.78
CA ASN A 107 -1.00 -9.57 -9.63
C ASN A 107 -1.67 -10.89 -10.06
N ASN A 108 -0.95 -11.99 -9.94
CA ASN A 108 -1.45 -13.35 -10.12
C ASN A 108 -1.51 -14.12 -8.79
N PHE A 109 -1.25 -13.45 -7.66
CA PHE A 109 -1.14 -14.07 -6.33
C PHE A 109 -2.36 -13.82 -5.46
N PHE A 110 -2.82 -12.58 -5.43
CA PHE A 110 -3.89 -12.11 -4.53
C PHE A 110 -5.16 -11.86 -5.34
N THR A 111 -5.78 -12.94 -5.83
CA THR A 111 -7.03 -12.89 -6.61
C THR A 111 -8.19 -13.48 -5.81
N LEU A 112 -9.40 -13.03 -6.09
CA LEU A 112 -10.62 -13.57 -5.48
C LEU A 112 -10.74 -15.08 -5.68
N GLU A 113 -10.42 -15.56 -6.89
CA GLU A 113 -10.45 -16.99 -7.23
C GLU A 113 -9.53 -17.81 -6.32
N LYS A 114 -8.28 -17.36 -6.12
CA LYS A 114 -7.34 -18.04 -5.22
C LYS A 114 -7.78 -17.98 -3.77
N MET A 115 -8.32 -16.86 -3.33
CA MET A 115 -8.86 -16.72 -1.98
C MET A 115 -9.99 -17.74 -1.76
N LEU A 116 -10.97 -17.80 -2.65
CA LEU A 116 -12.10 -18.72 -2.57
C LEU A 116 -11.62 -20.18 -2.59
N LYS A 117 -10.73 -20.53 -3.52
CA LYS A 117 -10.17 -21.88 -3.61
C LYS A 117 -9.45 -22.31 -2.34
N ASN A 118 -8.62 -21.44 -1.77
CA ASN A 118 -7.88 -21.73 -0.54
C ASN A 118 -8.84 -21.87 0.66
N THR A 119 -9.84 -21.03 0.77
CA THR A 119 -10.86 -21.11 1.83
C THR A 119 -11.64 -22.42 1.73
N LEU A 120 -12.12 -22.80 0.54
CA LEU A 120 -12.82 -24.07 0.32
C LEU A 120 -11.93 -25.28 0.63
N ASN A 121 -10.65 -25.21 0.32
CA ASN A 121 -9.72 -26.31 0.65
C ASN A 121 -9.56 -26.48 2.17
N VAL A 122 -9.55 -25.39 2.95
CA VAL A 122 -9.51 -25.48 4.41
C VAL A 122 -10.78 -26.16 4.93
N TYR A 123 -11.96 -25.75 4.48
CA TYR A 123 -13.22 -26.39 4.90
C TYR A 123 -13.26 -27.88 4.55
N LYS A 124 -12.86 -28.27 3.32
CA LYS A 124 -12.81 -29.69 2.93
C LYS A 124 -11.93 -30.52 3.86
N LYS A 125 -10.71 -30.03 4.14
CA LYS A 125 -9.79 -30.73 5.04
C LYS A 125 -10.34 -30.90 6.46
N GLU A 126 -11.09 -29.94 6.97
CA GLU A 126 -11.70 -30.05 8.30
C GLU A 126 -12.90 -30.99 8.33
N ILE A 127 -13.65 -31.12 7.22
CA ILE A 127 -14.76 -32.09 7.12
C ILE A 127 -14.21 -33.51 7.00
N GLU A 128 -13.13 -33.72 6.25
CA GLU A 128 -12.51 -35.04 6.05
C GLU A 128 -11.80 -35.59 7.30
N LYS A 129 -11.54 -34.78 8.33
CA LYS A 129 -10.97 -35.21 9.62
C LYS A 129 -12.00 -35.78 10.60
N LYS A 130 -13.31 -35.72 10.28
CA LYS A 130 -14.40 -36.31 11.07
C LYS A 130 -14.77 -37.70 10.54
#